data_fa436624af5d369bc1b639c3fea6b159
#
_entry.id   fa436624af5d369bc1b639c3fea6b159
#
_cell.length_a   1.000
_cell.length_b   1.000
_cell.length_c   1.000
_cell.angle_alpha   90.00
_cell.angle_beta   90.00
_cell.angle_gamma   90.00
#
_symmetry.space_group_name_H-M   'P 1'
#
loop_
_entity.id
_entity.type
_entity.pdbx_description
1 polymer ?
#
loop_
_entity_poly.entity_id
_entity_poly.type
_entity_poly.pdbx_seq_one_letter_code
_entity_poly.pdbx_strand_id
1 'polypeptide(L)'
;MIFQHFNLLDRATVFDNVAYPLRFSKLKRDEIKTKVLSLLELVGLKDKVNSYPNQLSGGQKQRVAIARALANDPDVLLSDEATSALDPNVTESILQLLLELNKKLNITIIVITHEMSVIKSIANRVAVMEDGKIVEIGNVYDIFANPNENITKKFIASQNTLSKIDRLIDEDANLVKPKENGVLVKLQYENSCTEEALISEISKLFDVNVNIVLANIDVITKKPLGQIIVVINGKKENVLKSIDYLKEKGVKVTDLVDGGDT
;
A
#
# COMPACT_ATOMS: atom_id res chain seq x y z
N MET A 1 5.94 -20.80 3.09
CA MET A 1 6.20 -19.51 3.73
C MET A 1 7.45 -18.89 3.13
N ILE A 2 7.45 -17.58 2.88
CA ILE A 2 8.55 -16.77 2.40
C ILE A 2 8.99 -15.90 3.57
N PHE A 3 10.28 -15.83 3.84
CA PHE A 3 10.88 -15.13 4.98
C PHE A 3 11.65 -13.89 4.52
N GLN A 4 11.83 -12.93 5.43
CA GLN A 4 12.58 -11.71 5.22
C GLN A 4 14.03 -11.95 4.74
N HIS A 5 14.73 -12.93 5.31
CA HIS A 5 16.14 -13.26 5.01
C HIS A 5 16.31 -14.42 4.04
N PHE A 6 15.35 -14.66 3.13
CA PHE A 6 15.34 -15.71 2.12
C PHE A 6 15.48 -17.15 2.67
N ASN A 7 16.28 -17.36 3.69
CA ASN A 7 16.57 -18.66 4.35
C ASN A 7 16.94 -19.76 3.34
N LEU A 8 17.78 -19.41 2.34
CA LEU A 8 18.29 -20.37 1.38
C LEU A 8 19.42 -21.22 2.01
N LEU A 9 19.54 -22.44 1.52
CA LEU A 9 20.64 -23.32 1.86
C LEU A 9 21.87 -22.90 1.06
N ASP A 10 22.85 -22.24 1.69
CA ASP A 10 24.01 -21.62 1.02
C ASP A 10 24.90 -22.60 0.26
N ARG A 11 24.96 -23.87 0.73
CA ARG A 11 25.78 -24.94 0.11
C ARG A 11 25.00 -25.80 -0.85
N ALA A 12 23.76 -25.44 -1.17
CA ALA A 12 22.90 -26.11 -2.11
C ALA A 12 22.67 -25.23 -3.34
N THR A 13 22.51 -25.85 -4.51
CA THR A 13 22.18 -25.14 -5.74
C THR A 13 20.76 -24.53 -5.67
N VAL A 14 20.42 -23.66 -6.62
CA VAL A 14 19.05 -23.17 -6.81
C VAL A 14 18.08 -24.33 -6.98
N PHE A 15 18.46 -25.33 -7.80
CA PHE A 15 17.67 -26.56 -7.97
C PHE A 15 17.42 -27.25 -6.63
N ASP A 16 18.48 -27.51 -5.84
CA ASP A 16 18.36 -28.22 -4.57
C ASP A 16 17.56 -27.45 -3.53
N ASN A 17 17.64 -26.12 -3.51
CA ASN A 17 16.84 -25.26 -2.66
C ASN A 17 15.35 -25.42 -2.97
N VAL A 18 14.95 -25.40 -4.24
CA VAL A 18 13.55 -25.55 -4.65
C VAL A 18 13.08 -26.99 -4.48
N ALA A 19 13.96 -27.98 -4.72
CA ALA A 19 13.65 -29.40 -4.53
C ALA A 19 13.55 -29.82 -3.06
N TYR A 20 14.12 -29.02 -2.14
CA TYR A 20 14.21 -29.40 -0.71
C TYR A 20 12.88 -29.82 -0.06
N PRO A 21 11.76 -29.07 -0.24
CA PRO A 21 10.48 -29.48 0.33
C PRO A 21 9.92 -30.78 -0.25
N LEU A 22 10.35 -31.15 -1.47
CA LEU A 22 9.88 -32.35 -2.19
C LEU A 22 10.60 -33.62 -1.77
N ARG A 23 11.67 -33.54 -0.95
CA ARG A 23 12.45 -34.72 -0.50
C ARG A 23 11.62 -35.77 0.26
N PHE A 24 10.54 -35.31 0.91
CA PHE A 24 9.64 -36.18 1.68
C PHE A 24 8.32 -36.47 0.93
N SER A 25 8.22 -36.02 -0.34
CA SER A 25 7.07 -36.34 -1.19
C SER A 25 7.17 -37.76 -1.73
N LYS A 26 6.04 -38.27 -2.27
CA LYS A 26 6.01 -39.58 -2.95
C LYS A 26 6.43 -39.47 -4.43
N LEU A 27 6.88 -38.30 -4.88
CA LEU A 27 7.25 -38.06 -6.27
C LEU A 27 8.57 -38.79 -6.65
N LYS A 28 8.61 -39.31 -7.85
CA LYS A 28 9.84 -39.89 -8.43
C LYS A 28 10.83 -38.76 -8.78
N ARG A 29 12.10 -39.13 -8.91
CA ARG A 29 13.19 -38.18 -9.16
C ARG A 29 12.96 -37.33 -10.43
N ASP A 30 12.46 -37.94 -11.50
CA ASP A 30 12.18 -37.25 -12.75
C ASP A 30 10.99 -36.28 -12.62
N GLU A 31 9.97 -36.64 -11.85
CA GLU A 31 8.82 -35.77 -11.53
C GLU A 31 9.27 -34.57 -10.73
N ILE A 32 10.12 -34.74 -9.70
CA ILE A 32 10.74 -33.67 -8.94
C ILE A 32 11.52 -32.74 -9.85
N LYS A 33 12.35 -33.28 -10.75
CA LYS A 33 13.14 -32.50 -11.71
C LYS A 33 12.24 -31.64 -12.59
N THR A 34 11.20 -32.22 -13.16
CA THR A 34 10.25 -31.51 -14.03
C THR A 34 9.54 -30.40 -13.27
N LYS A 35 9.07 -30.68 -12.06
CA LYS A 35 8.40 -29.71 -11.21
C LYS A 35 9.29 -28.54 -10.81
N VAL A 36 10.52 -28.82 -10.38
CA VAL A 36 11.49 -27.77 -10.01
C VAL A 36 11.80 -26.88 -11.19
N LEU A 37 12.05 -27.45 -12.39
CA LEU A 37 12.32 -26.66 -13.58
C LEU A 37 11.13 -25.78 -13.98
N SER A 38 9.90 -26.28 -13.89
CA SER A 38 8.69 -25.48 -14.15
C SER A 38 8.51 -24.34 -13.15
N LEU A 39 8.81 -24.57 -11.87
CA LEU A 39 8.78 -23.53 -10.84
C LEU A 39 9.85 -22.46 -11.08
N LEU A 40 11.06 -22.87 -11.44
CA LEU A 40 12.13 -21.92 -11.78
C LEU A 40 11.82 -21.11 -13.04
N GLU A 41 11.17 -21.71 -14.02
CA GLU A 41 10.67 -20.98 -15.19
C GLU A 41 9.58 -19.98 -14.80
N LEU A 42 8.66 -20.37 -13.92
CA LEU A 42 7.57 -19.52 -13.41
C LEU A 42 8.08 -18.25 -12.71
N VAL A 43 9.21 -18.34 -11.99
CA VAL A 43 9.84 -17.20 -11.32
C VAL A 43 10.95 -16.54 -12.15
N GLY A 44 11.17 -16.96 -13.41
CA GLY A 44 12.14 -16.38 -14.34
C GLY A 44 13.61 -16.67 -14.00
N LEU A 45 13.92 -17.87 -13.46
CA LEU A 45 15.27 -18.28 -13.04
C LEU A 45 15.72 -19.61 -13.64
N LYS A 46 15.16 -20.02 -14.79
CA LYS A 46 15.51 -21.29 -15.45
C LYS A 46 17.00 -21.39 -15.80
N ASP A 47 17.64 -20.27 -16.16
CA ASP A 47 19.07 -20.16 -16.47
C ASP A 47 19.98 -20.29 -15.25
N LYS A 48 19.44 -20.15 -14.02
CA LYS A 48 20.19 -20.17 -12.76
C LYS A 48 20.09 -21.50 -12.00
N VAL A 49 19.57 -22.54 -12.62
CA VAL A 49 19.28 -23.84 -11.99
C VAL A 49 20.47 -24.41 -11.21
N ASN A 50 21.71 -24.29 -11.74
CA ASN A 50 22.94 -24.79 -11.15
C ASN A 50 23.71 -23.75 -10.34
N SER A 51 23.22 -22.51 -10.22
CA SER A 51 23.88 -21.45 -9.45
C SER A 51 23.70 -21.68 -7.95
N TYR A 52 24.61 -21.10 -7.16
CA TYR A 52 24.53 -21.10 -5.71
C TYR A 52 23.96 -19.75 -5.19
N PRO A 53 23.39 -19.67 -3.99
CA PRO A 53 22.83 -18.44 -3.45
C PRO A 53 23.79 -17.24 -3.42
N ASN A 54 25.08 -17.46 -3.19
CA ASN A 54 26.09 -16.40 -3.21
C ASN A 54 26.36 -15.80 -4.60
N GLN A 55 25.89 -16.44 -5.67
CA GLN A 55 25.99 -15.97 -7.07
C GLN A 55 24.74 -15.20 -7.51
N LEU A 56 23.76 -15.00 -6.63
CA LEU A 56 22.47 -14.40 -6.93
C LEU A 56 22.34 -13.01 -6.29
N SER A 57 21.67 -12.10 -7.00
CA SER A 57 21.20 -10.83 -6.40
C SER A 57 20.10 -11.08 -5.34
N GLY A 58 19.82 -10.08 -4.50
CA GLY A 58 18.76 -10.16 -3.49
C GLY A 58 17.40 -10.55 -4.08
N GLY A 59 17.00 -9.91 -5.18
CA GLY A 59 15.75 -10.23 -5.87
C GLY A 59 15.72 -11.65 -6.46
N GLN A 60 16.87 -12.15 -6.98
CA GLN A 60 16.98 -13.52 -7.46
C GLN A 60 16.86 -14.52 -6.29
N LYS A 61 17.49 -14.26 -5.15
CA LYS A 61 17.35 -15.08 -3.95
C LYS A 61 15.88 -15.14 -3.50
N GLN A 62 15.19 -14.01 -3.55
CA GLN A 62 13.76 -13.95 -3.20
C GLN A 62 12.90 -14.78 -4.15
N ARG A 63 13.17 -14.72 -5.45
CA ARG A 63 12.48 -15.55 -6.45
C ARG A 63 12.71 -17.05 -6.22
N VAL A 64 13.93 -17.46 -5.81
CA VAL A 64 14.21 -18.85 -5.38
C VAL A 64 13.40 -19.23 -4.14
N ALA A 65 13.32 -18.35 -3.14
CA ALA A 65 12.53 -18.57 -1.93
C ALA A 65 11.03 -18.72 -2.24
N ILE A 66 10.51 -17.91 -3.18
CA ILE A 66 9.13 -18.04 -3.68
C ILE A 66 8.93 -19.39 -4.37
N ALA A 67 9.80 -19.77 -5.32
CA ALA A 67 9.71 -21.06 -6.01
C ALA A 67 9.74 -22.25 -5.02
N ARG A 68 10.62 -22.20 -4.03
CA ARG A 68 10.68 -23.18 -2.94
C ARG A 68 9.38 -23.26 -2.14
N ALA A 69 8.80 -22.12 -1.82
CA ALA A 69 7.55 -22.06 -1.06
C ALA A 69 6.35 -22.63 -1.85
N LEU A 70 6.40 -22.58 -3.17
CA LEU A 70 5.38 -23.13 -4.07
C LEU A 70 5.55 -24.64 -4.36
N ALA A 71 6.68 -25.24 -3.97
CA ALA A 71 7.04 -26.61 -4.38
C ALA A 71 6.00 -27.68 -3.98
N ASN A 72 5.29 -27.49 -2.88
CA ASN A 72 4.26 -28.41 -2.38
C ASN A 72 2.81 -28.01 -2.78
N ASP A 73 2.65 -27.22 -3.85
CA ASP A 73 1.33 -26.76 -4.35
C ASP A 73 0.42 -26.23 -3.23
N PRO A 74 0.85 -25.19 -2.47
CA PRO A 74 0.08 -24.70 -1.34
C PRO A 74 -1.17 -23.95 -1.79
N ASP A 75 -2.29 -24.10 -1.06
CA ASP A 75 -3.48 -23.26 -1.23
C ASP A 75 -3.27 -21.83 -0.67
N VAL A 76 -2.37 -21.71 0.32
CA VAL A 76 -2.05 -20.44 1.00
C VAL A 76 -0.55 -20.22 1.04
N LEU A 77 -0.10 -19.08 0.54
CA LEU A 77 1.28 -18.62 0.59
C LEU A 77 1.44 -17.50 1.62
N LEU A 78 2.24 -17.71 2.66
CA LEU A 78 2.57 -16.70 3.66
C LEU A 78 3.86 -15.98 3.24
N SER A 79 3.83 -14.67 3.26
CA SER A 79 4.96 -13.77 2.98
C SER A 79 5.21 -12.87 4.18
N ASP A 80 6.30 -13.08 4.88
CA ASP A 80 6.65 -12.35 6.10
C ASP A 80 7.82 -11.39 5.81
N GLU A 81 7.49 -10.10 5.72
CA GLU A 81 8.41 -8.99 5.39
C GLU A 81 9.35 -9.29 4.20
N ALA A 82 8.87 -10.03 3.22
CA ALA A 82 9.66 -10.59 2.15
C ALA A 82 10.31 -9.56 1.19
N THR A 83 9.97 -8.29 1.32
CA THR A 83 10.48 -7.19 0.48
C THR A 83 11.30 -6.16 1.25
N SER A 84 11.30 -6.18 2.58
CA SER A 84 11.93 -5.15 3.42
C SER A 84 13.46 -5.03 3.27
N ALA A 85 14.13 -6.08 2.79
CA ALA A 85 15.58 -6.10 2.55
C ALA A 85 15.96 -5.80 1.09
N LEU A 86 15.00 -5.39 0.24
CA LEU A 86 15.18 -5.18 -1.19
C LEU A 86 15.11 -3.69 -1.53
N ASP A 87 15.73 -3.31 -2.63
CA ASP A 87 15.56 -1.96 -3.16
C ASP A 87 14.15 -1.78 -3.77
N PRO A 88 13.65 -0.53 -3.90
CA PRO A 88 12.28 -0.26 -4.34
C PRO A 88 11.91 -0.89 -5.69
N ASN A 89 12.82 -0.89 -6.68
CA ASN A 89 12.53 -1.43 -8.01
C ASN A 89 12.41 -2.97 -7.97
N VAL A 90 13.27 -3.61 -7.18
CA VAL A 90 13.20 -5.07 -6.97
C VAL A 90 11.95 -5.43 -6.17
N THR A 91 11.62 -4.65 -5.15
CA THR A 91 10.36 -4.81 -4.39
C THR A 91 9.15 -4.82 -5.32
N GLU A 92 9.02 -3.82 -6.19
CA GLU A 92 7.92 -3.75 -7.16
C GLU A 92 7.88 -4.99 -8.06
N SER A 93 9.03 -5.43 -8.57
CA SER A 93 9.14 -6.64 -9.40
C SER A 93 8.69 -7.91 -8.67
N ILE A 94 8.99 -8.04 -7.36
CA ILE A 94 8.54 -9.18 -6.54
C ILE A 94 7.03 -9.10 -6.26
N LEU A 95 6.50 -7.92 -5.99
CA LEU A 95 5.06 -7.73 -5.77
C LEU A 95 4.24 -8.07 -7.03
N GLN A 96 4.71 -7.65 -8.21
CA GLN A 96 4.08 -8.02 -9.49
C GLN A 96 4.13 -9.53 -9.71
N LEU A 97 5.27 -10.18 -9.43
CA LEU A 97 5.37 -11.65 -9.48
C LEU A 97 4.34 -12.32 -8.54
N LEU A 98 4.17 -11.84 -7.31
CA LEU A 98 3.18 -12.39 -6.38
C LEU A 98 1.75 -12.25 -6.92
N LEU A 99 1.40 -11.10 -7.52
CA LEU A 99 0.10 -10.89 -8.18
C LEU A 99 -0.13 -11.85 -9.36
N GLU A 100 0.90 -12.06 -10.19
CA GLU A 100 0.83 -13.02 -11.30
C GLU A 100 0.63 -14.46 -10.80
N LEU A 101 1.36 -14.86 -9.75
CA LEU A 101 1.23 -16.15 -9.11
C LEU A 101 -0.14 -16.38 -8.50
N ASN A 102 -0.67 -15.36 -7.78
CA ASN A 102 -2.03 -15.42 -7.23
C ASN A 102 -3.07 -15.70 -8.32
N LYS A 103 -2.99 -14.97 -9.46
CA LYS A 103 -3.93 -15.15 -10.58
C LYS A 103 -3.74 -16.49 -11.29
N LYS A 104 -2.48 -16.87 -11.58
CA LYS A 104 -2.15 -18.05 -12.39
C LYS A 104 -2.39 -19.36 -11.65
N LEU A 105 -2.10 -19.38 -10.34
CA LEU A 105 -2.20 -20.57 -9.51
C LEU A 105 -3.47 -20.60 -8.66
N ASN A 106 -4.26 -19.51 -8.66
CA ASN A 106 -5.48 -19.35 -7.85
C ASN A 106 -5.23 -19.64 -6.34
N ILE A 107 -4.09 -19.21 -5.80
CA ILE A 107 -3.71 -19.38 -4.40
C ILE A 107 -4.02 -18.13 -3.59
N THR A 108 -4.30 -18.28 -2.31
CA THR A 108 -4.40 -17.14 -1.38
C THR A 108 -2.99 -16.71 -0.95
N ILE A 109 -2.69 -15.42 -1.02
CA ILE A 109 -1.43 -14.87 -0.53
C ILE A 109 -1.70 -13.98 0.67
N ILE A 110 -1.06 -14.28 1.81
CA ILE A 110 -1.09 -13.45 3.02
C ILE A 110 0.27 -12.77 3.14
N VAL A 111 0.27 -11.44 3.07
CA VAL A 111 1.49 -10.61 3.18
C VAL A 111 1.49 -9.93 4.54
N ILE A 112 2.54 -10.17 5.33
CA ILE A 112 2.80 -9.47 6.58
C ILE A 112 3.83 -8.38 6.28
N THR A 113 3.47 -7.14 6.54
CA THR A 113 4.33 -5.99 6.28
C THR A 113 3.90 -4.78 7.12
N HIS A 114 4.84 -3.90 7.42
CA HIS A 114 4.58 -2.57 7.96
C HIS A 114 4.62 -1.47 6.87
N GLU A 115 4.86 -1.85 5.61
CA GLU A 115 4.94 -0.93 4.47
C GLU A 115 3.55 -0.73 3.85
N MET A 116 2.96 0.46 4.04
CA MET A 116 1.64 0.80 3.50
C MET A 116 1.61 0.81 1.96
N SER A 117 2.73 1.14 1.32
CA SER A 117 2.91 1.09 -0.14
C SER A 117 2.67 -0.31 -0.69
N VAL A 118 3.19 -1.34 -0.02
CA VAL A 118 2.96 -2.75 -0.37
C VAL A 118 1.47 -3.10 -0.29
N ILE A 119 0.81 -2.73 0.82
CA ILE A 119 -0.61 -3.00 1.02
C ILE A 119 -1.46 -2.34 -0.08
N LYS A 120 -1.22 -1.03 -0.37
CA LYS A 120 -1.94 -0.28 -1.41
C LYS A 120 -1.79 -0.89 -2.80
N SER A 121 -0.61 -1.49 -3.10
CA SER A 121 -0.28 -1.97 -4.44
C SER A 121 -0.87 -3.35 -4.76
N ILE A 122 -0.90 -4.28 -3.80
CA ILE A 122 -1.24 -5.68 -4.10
C ILE A 122 -2.40 -6.26 -3.30
N ALA A 123 -2.75 -5.71 -2.13
CA ALA A 123 -3.73 -6.33 -1.26
C ALA A 123 -5.17 -5.97 -1.63
N ASN A 124 -6.08 -6.93 -1.51
CA ASN A 124 -7.52 -6.71 -1.65
C ASN A 124 -8.17 -6.39 -0.29
N ARG A 125 -7.69 -7.06 0.76
CA ARG A 125 -8.14 -6.90 2.14
C ARG A 125 -6.95 -6.69 3.04
N VAL A 126 -7.16 -6.00 4.15
CA VAL A 126 -6.14 -5.76 5.18
C VAL A 126 -6.72 -6.12 6.54
N ALA A 127 -5.86 -6.69 7.39
CA ALA A 127 -6.11 -6.85 8.81
C ALA A 127 -5.02 -6.11 9.58
N VAL A 128 -5.41 -5.17 10.43
CA VAL A 128 -4.49 -4.43 11.31
C VAL A 128 -4.38 -5.16 12.62
N MET A 129 -3.15 -5.38 13.08
CA MET A 129 -2.87 -6.10 14.32
C MET A 129 -2.18 -5.17 15.34
N GLU A 130 -2.60 -5.29 16.60
CA GLU A 130 -1.99 -4.65 17.76
C GLU A 130 -1.98 -5.65 18.91
N ASP A 131 -0.84 -5.80 19.58
CA ASP A 131 -0.65 -6.72 20.71
C ASP A 131 -1.14 -8.16 20.46
N GLY A 132 -0.90 -8.69 19.26
CA GLY A 132 -1.26 -10.03 18.85
C GLY A 132 -2.75 -10.24 18.55
N LYS A 133 -3.55 -9.17 18.49
CA LYS A 133 -4.98 -9.22 18.17
C LYS A 133 -5.26 -8.47 16.87
N ILE A 134 -6.22 -8.96 16.11
CA ILE A 134 -6.77 -8.20 14.97
C ILE A 134 -7.73 -7.15 15.54
N VAL A 135 -7.42 -5.88 15.32
CA VAL A 135 -8.21 -4.74 15.82
C VAL A 135 -9.13 -4.17 14.73
N GLU A 136 -8.70 -4.25 13.47
CA GLU A 136 -9.50 -3.80 12.35
C GLU A 136 -9.27 -4.69 11.13
N ILE A 137 -10.33 -4.98 10.35
CA ILE A 137 -10.25 -5.79 9.13
C ILE A 137 -11.26 -5.30 8.10
N GLY A 138 -10.85 -5.17 6.85
CA GLY A 138 -11.74 -4.71 5.78
C GLY A 138 -11.09 -4.73 4.40
N ASN A 139 -11.80 -4.16 3.41
CA ASN A 139 -11.21 -3.88 2.12
C ASN A 139 -10.13 -2.80 2.26
N VAL A 140 -9.05 -2.91 1.50
CA VAL A 140 -7.94 -1.96 1.60
C VAL A 140 -8.41 -0.53 1.37
N TYR A 141 -9.22 -0.28 0.33
CA TYR A 141 -9.71 1.07 0.05
C TYR A 141 -10.48 1.66 1.23
N ASP A 142 -11.42 0.90 1.83
CA ASP A 142 -12.28 1.37 2.91
C ASP A 142 -11.47 1.70 4.18
N ILE A 143 -10.51 0.84 4.51
CA ILE A 143 -9.60 1.06 5.66
C ILE A 143 -8.72 2.29 5.47
N PHE A 144 -8.24 2.56 4.25
CA PHE A 144 -7.42 3.75 3.98
C PHE A 144 -8.24 5.04 3.89
N ALA A 145 -9.48 4.96 3.38
CA ALA A 145 -10.37 6.11 3.27
C ALA A 145 -10.98 6.48 4.63
N ASN A 146 -11.42 5.48 5.40
CA ASN A 146 -12.19 5.68 6.63
C ASN A 146 -11.71 4.71 7.75
N PRO A 147 -10.48 4.90 8.29
CA PRO A 147 -9.97 4.08 9.38
C PRO A 147 -10.76 4.35 10.67
N ASN A 148 -11.18 3.28 11.36
CA ASN A 148 -11.91 3.40 12.62
C ASN A 148 -10.96 3.44 13.82
N GLU A 149 -10.01 2.49 13.85
CA GLU A 149 -9.13 2.30 15.00
C GLU A 149 -7.98 3.32 15.05
N ASN A 150 -7.60 3.74 16.25
CA ASN A 150 -6.54 4.72 16.45
C ASN A 150 -5.19 4.27 15.91
N ILE A 151 -4.87 2.98 16.04
CA ILE A 151 -3.62 2.44 15.51
C ILE A 151 -3.61 2.48 13.98
N THR A 152 -4.74 2.17 13.33
CA THR A 152 -4.88 2.26 11.87
C THR A 152 -4.68 3.70 11.39
N LYS A 153 -5.31 4.67 12.08
CA LYS A 153 -5.14 6.12 11.80
C LYS A 153 -3.67 6.52 11.90
N LYS A 154 -2.95 6.06 12.94
CA LYS A 154 -1.52 6.34 13.12
C LYS A 154 -0.67 5.72 12.01
N PHE A 155 -0.91 4.47 11.62
CA PHE A 155 -0.19 3.81 10.53
C PHE A 155 -0.37 4.54 9.21
N ILE A 156 -1.60 4.94 8.87
CA ILE A 156 -1.89 5.68 7.65
C ILE A 156 -1.25 7.07 7.69
N ALA A 157 -1.36 7.78 8.82
CA ALA A 157 -0.78 9.10 9.01
C ALA A 157 0.75 9.09 8.91
N SER A 158 1.43 8.08 9.48
CA SER A 158 2.90 8.00 9.47
C SER A 158 3.51 7.93 8.07
N GLN A 159 2.79 7.40 7.10
CA GLN A 159 3.21 7.27 5.71
C GLN A 159 2.68 8.41 4.82
N ASN A 160 1.82 9.26 5.35
CA ASN A 160 1.17 10.31 4.57
C ASN A 160 1.99 11.60 4.66
N THR A 161 2.26 12.21 3.50
CA THR A 161 2.88 13.55 3.42
C THR A 161 2.05 14.59 4.20
N LEU A 162 0.77 14.29 4.45
CA LEU A 162 -0.15 15.13 5.23
C LEU A 162 0.21 15.23 6.71
N SER A 163 0.98 14.27 7.27
CA SER A 163 1.50 14.39 8.64
C SER A 163 2.45 15.59 8.84
N LYS A 164 2.95 16.16 7.74
CA LYS A 164 3.74 17.40 7.78
C LYS A 164 2.89 18.62 8.14
N ILE A 165 1.55 18.53 8.01
CA ILE A 165 0.67 19.67 8.31
C ILE A 165 0.70 20.02 9.78
N ASP A 166 0.74 19.01 10.68
CA ASP A 166 0.78 19.24 12.12
C ASP A 166 2.03 20.08 12.48
N ARG A 167 3.17 19.75 11.89
CA ARG A 167 4.40 20.53 12.07
C ARG A 167 4.26 21.97 11.52
N LEU A 168 3.63 22.16 10.35
CA LEU A 168 3.41 23.48 9.77
C LEU A 168 2.46 24.33 10.61
N ILE A 169 1.46 23.70 11.24
CA ILE A 169 0.56 24.35 12.18
C ILE A 169 1.30 24.74 13.46
N ASP A 170 2.10 23.82 14.04
CA ASP A 170 2.88 24.05 15.25
C ASP A 170 3.94 25.14 15.07
N GLU A 171 4.59 25.17 13.90
CA GLU A 171 5.56 26.21 13.53
C GLU A 171 4.92 27.56 13.17
N ASP A 172 3.59 27.66 13.26
CA ASP A 172 2.82 28.87 12.99
C ASP A 172 3.11 29.47 11.60
N ALA A 173 3.32 28.59 10.62
CA ALA A 173 3.71 28.98 9.28
C ALA A 173 2.60 29.79 8.57
N ASN A 174 2.95 30.94 7.97
CA ASN A 174 1.99 31.79 7.24
C ASN A 174 1.23 31.04 6.12
N LEU A 175 1.76 29.92 5.65
CA LEU A 175 1.15 29.09 4.60
C LEU A 175 -0.17 28.46 5.05
N VAL A 176 -0.30 28.13 6.34
CA VAL A 176 -1.46 27.45 6.94
C VAL A 176 -2.39 28.41 7.67
N LYS A 177 -2.03 29.68 7.81
CA LYS A 177 -2.87 30.69 8.48
C LYS A 177 -3.98 31.17 7.57
N PRO A 178 -5.26 30.91 7.90
CA PRO A 178 -6.35 31.59 7.23
C PRO A 178 -6.34 33.08 7.56
N LYS A 179 -6.79 33.92 6.59
CA LYS A 179 -7.10 35.32 6.87
C LYS A 179 -8.34 35.41 7.73
N GLU A 180 -8.68 36.64 8.16
CA GLU A 180 -9.93 36.90 8.87
C GLU A 180 -11.12 36.27 8.12
N ASN A 181 -11.90 35.43 8.80
CA ASN A 181 -13.02 34.63 8.29
C ASN A 181 -12.63 33.47 7.31
N GLY A 182 -11.35 33.18 7.15
CA GLY A 182 -10.90 32.00 6.41
C GLY A 182 -10.87 30.75 7.28
N VAL A 183 -10.72 29.58 6.63
CA VAL A 183 -10.64 28.29 7.30
C VAL A 183 -9.50 27.44 6.70
N LEU A 184 -8.87 26.60 7.53
CA LEU A 184 -7.94 25.58 7.11
C LEU A 184 -8.64 24.23 7.18
N VAL A 185 -8.89 23.60 6.02
CA VAL A 185 -9.64 22.35 5.96
C VAL A 185 -8.90 21.29 5.18
N LYS A 186 -9.12 20.03 5.59
CA LYS A 186 -8.76 18.83 4.83
C LYS A 186 -9.96 18.41 4.01
N LEU A 187 -9.76 18.28 2.72
CA LEU A 187 -10.73 17.75 1.75
C LEU A 187 -10.31 16.34 1.36
N GLN A 188 -11.22 15.38 1.49
CA GLN A 188 -11.00 14.01 1.02
C GLN A 188 -11.98 13.70 -0.09
N TYR A 189 -11.42 13.32 -1.23
CA TYR A 189 -12.14 12.98 -2.45
C TYR A 189 -12.15 11.46 -2.61
N GLU A 190 -13.33 10.88 -2.74
CA GLU A 190 -13.51 9.46 -2.94
C GLU A 190 -14.18 9.19 -4.30
N ASN A 191 -13.75 8.13 -4.99
CA ASN A 191 -14.35 7.65 -6.24
C ASN A 191 -14.48 8.75 -7.34
N SER A 192 -15.71 9.01 -7.84
CA SER A 192 -15.98 9.90 -8.98
C SER A 192 -15.69 11.38 -8.71
N CYS A 193 -15.68 11.83 -7.44
CA CYS A 193 -15.42 13.23 -7.10
C CYS A 193 -13.99 13.66 -7.43
N THR A 194 -13.07 12.74 -7.67
CA THR A 194 -11.67 13.06 -8.02
C THR A 194 -11.50 13.59 -9.44
N GLU A 195 -12.51 13.45 -10.29
CA GLU A 195 -12.47 13.91 -11.71
C GLU A 195 -13.06 15.31 -11.89
N GLU A 196 -13.77 15.86 -10.89
CA GLU A 196 -14.39 17.20 -10.96
C GLU A 196 -13.42 18.30 -10.53
N ALA A 197 -13.49 19.47 -11.19
CA ALA A 197 -12.64 20.62 -10.88
C ALA A 197 -13.21 21.45 -9.71
N LEU A 198 -13.62 20.80 -8.61
CA LEU A 198 -14.37 21.39 -7.50
C LEU A 198 -13.69 22.60 -6.87
N ILE A 199 -12.37 22.62 -6.75
CA ILE A 199 -11.62 23.78 -6.23
C ILE A 199 -11.82 25.01 -7.12
N SER A 200 -11.79 24.84 -8.44
CA SER A 200 -12.04 25.94 -9.40
C SER A 200 -13.51 26.38 -9.37
N GLU A 201 -14.44 25.43 -9.20
CA GLU A 201 -15.87 25.71 -9.14
C GLU A 201 -16.23 26.55 -7.89
N ILE A 202 -15.79 26.14 -6.70
CA ILE A 202 -16.08 26.90 -5.48
C ILE A 202 -15.49 28.30 -5.53
N SER A 203 -14.29 28.46 -6.11
CA SER A 203 -13.66 29.78 -6.24
C SER A 203 -14.49 30.72 -7.11
N LYS A 204 -15.10 30.22 -8.20
CA LYS A 204 -15.92 31.00 -9.12
C LYS A 204 -17.33 31.24 -8.61
N LEU A 205 -17.98 30.22 -8.04
CA LEU A 205 -19.39 30.28 -7.62
C LEU A 205 -19.58 31.10 -6.36
N PHE A 206 -18.64 31.05 -5.42
CA PHE A 206 -18.76 31.64 -4.10
C PHE A 206 -17.81 32.82 -3.86
N ASP A 207 -17.04 33.26 -4.86
CA ASP A 207 -16.07 34.36 -4.72
C ASP A 207 -15.12 34.14 -3.53
N VAL A 208 -14.55 32.93 -3.44
CA VAL A 208 -13.56 32.54 -2.44
C VAL A 208 -12.21 32.28 -3.07
N ASN A 209 -11.14 32.58 -2.33
CA ASN A 209 -9.77 32.26 -2.74
C ASN A 209 -9.34 30.97 -2.03
N VAL A 210 -8.94 29.97 -2.80
CA VAL A 210 -8.48 28.68 -2.28
C VAL A 210 -6.97 28.54 -2.52
N ASN A 211 -6.22 28.40 -1.43
CA ASN A 211 -4.79 28.12 -1.48
C ASN A 211 -4.56 26.64 -1.10
N ILE A 212 -3.96 25.87 -2.00
CA ILE A 212 -3.59 24.47 -1.75
C ILE A 212 -2.28 24.46 -0.98
N VAL A 213 -2.32 23.94 0.24
CA VAL A 213 -1.16 23.79 1.14
C VAL A 213 -0.43 22.49 0.87
N LEU A 214 -1.19 21.40 0.83
CA LEU A 214 -0.71 20.05 0.54
C LEU A 214 -1.73 19.32 -0.33
N ALA A 215 -1.27 18.47 -1.25
CA ALA A 215 -2.12 17.58 -2.02
C ALA A 215 -1.46 16.22 -2.17
N ASN A 216 -2.25 15.17 -2.05
CA ASN A 216 -1.85 13.80 -2.32
C ASN A 216 -2.98 13.05 -3.01
N ILE A 217 -2.65 12.27 -4.03
CA ILE A 217 -3.58 11.36 -4.69
C ILE A 217 -2.95 9.96 -4.66
N ASP A 218 -3.54 9.08 -3.87
CA ASP A 218 -3.18 7.67 -3.82
C ASP A 218 -4.08 6.88 -4.77
N VAL A 219 -3.52 5.89 -5.46
CA VAL A 219 -4.29 4.93 -6.24
C VAL A 219 -4.30 3.61 -5.48
N ILE A 220 -5.43 3.27 -4.87
CA ILE A 220 -5.61 2.06 -4.06
C ILE A 220 -6.50 1.10 -4.84
N THR A 221 -6.00 -0.09 -5.20
CA THR A 221 -6.74 -1.08 -5.98
C THR A 221 -7.43 -0.50 -7.22
N LYS A 222 -6.71 0.37 -7.96
CA LYS A 222 -7.18 1.11 -9.16
C LYS A 222 -8.26 2.18 -8.89
N LYS A 223 -8.53 2.51 -7.66
CA LYS A 223 -9.45 3.59 -7.28
C LYS A 223 -8.65 4.77 -6.73
N PRO A 224 -8.86 6.00 -7.19
CA PRO A 224 -8.19 7.16 -6.64
C PRO A 224 -8.77 7.51 -5.26
N LEU A 225 -7.89 7.89 -4.35
CA LEU A 225 -8.21 8.52 -3.08
C LEU A 225 -7.43 9.83 -3.01
N GLY A 226 -8.12 10.94 -3.21
CA GLY A 226 -7.54 12.28 -3.16
C GLY A 226 -7.64 12.87 -1.76
N GLN A 227 -6.56 13.45 -1.27
CA GLN A 227 -6.56 14.21 -0.01
C GLN A 227 -5.82 15.52 -0.23
N ILE A 228 -6.50 16.63 0.04
CA ILE A 228 -5.96 17.97 -0.18
C ILE A 228 -6.18 18.78 1.09
N ILE A 229 -5.17 19.52 1.53
CA ILE A 229 -5.29 20.51 2.59
C ILE A 229 -5.28 21.88 1.95
N VAL A 230 -6.31 22.66 2.24
CA VAL A 230 -6.52 23.96 1.65
C VAL A 230 -6.84 25.02 2.70
N VAL A 231 -6.40 26.25 2.42
CA VAL A 231 -6.89 27.45 3.12
C VAL A 231 -7.92 28.12 2.21
N ILE A 232 -9.16 28.22 2.68
CA ILE A 232 -10.25 28.91 1.98
C ILE A 232 -10.44 30.29 2.63
N ASN A 233 -10.25 31.35 1.85
CA ASN A 233 -10.40 32.72 2.31
C ASN A 233 -11.51 33.44 1.55
N GLY A 234 -12.32 34.24 2.27
CA GLY A 234 -13.41 35.03 1.68
C GLY A 234 -14.30 35.64 2.75
N LYS A 235 -15.46 36.14 2.34
CA LYS A 235 -16.49 36.53 3.31
C LYS A 235 -17.01 35.27 4.02
N LYS A 236 -17.25 35.36 5.34
CA LYS A 236 -17.66 34.20 6.17
C LYS A 236 -18.82 33.39 5.56
N GLU A 237 -19.85 34.08 5.06
CA GLU A 237 -21.02 33.45 4.43
C GLU A 237 -20.63 32.67 3.18
N ASN A 238 -19.73 33.20 2.34
CA ASN A 238 -19.26 32.56 1.11
C ASN A 238 -18.41 31.33 1.40
N VAL A 239 -17.54 31.43 2.41
CA VAL A 239 -16.73 30.28 2.86
C VAL A 239 -17.63 29.14 3.36
N LEU A 240 -18.64 29.42 4.18
CA LEU A 240 -19.59 28.40 4.64
C LEU A 240 -20.35 27.75 3.47
N LYS A 241 -20.90 28.56 2.55
CA LYS A 241 -21.59 28.04 1.35
C LYS A 241 -20.68 27.19 0.47
N SER A 242 -19.41 27.53 0.35
CA SER A 242 -18.44 26.72 -0.41
C SER A 242 -18.16 25.37 0.24
N ILE A 243 -18.12 25.31 1.56
CA ILE A 243 -17.97 24.07 2.33
C ILE A 243 -19.20 23.17 2.16
N ASP A 244 -20.41 23.75 2.30
CA ASP A 244 -21.66 23.01 2.14
C ASP A 244 -21.77 22.43 0.72
N TYR A 245 -21.41 23.21 -0.29
CA TYR A 245 -21.38 22.75 -1.68
C TYR A 245 -20.41 21.55 -1.86
N LEU A 246 -19.20 21.60 -1.27
CA LEU A 246 -18.26 20.50 -1.33
C LEU A 246 -18.83 19.24 -0.66
N LYS A 247 -19.51 19.38 0.49
CA LYS A 247 -20.19 18.27 1.19
C LYS A 247 -21.31 17.68 0.34
N GLU A 248 -22.14 18.52 -0.32
CA GLU A 248 -23.19 18.07 -1.24
C GLU A 248 -22.65 17.29 -2.46
N LYS A 249 -21.45 17.66 -2.93
CA LYS A 249 -20.73 16.96 -3.97
C LYS A 249 -20.04 15.66 -3.49
N GLY A 250 -20.19 15.29 -2.22
CA GLY A 250 -19.62 14.06 -1.64
C GLY A 250 -18.17 14.18 -1.20
N VAL A 251 -17.62 15.39 -1.07
CA VAL A 251 -16.29 15.62 -0.50
C VAL A 251 -16.38 15.60 1.01
N LYS A 252 -15.59 14.78 1.68
CA LYS A 252 -15.48 14.81 3.14
C LYS A 252 -14.61 16.01 3.53
N VAL A 253 -15.16 16.91 4.33
CA VAL A 253 -14.49 18.13 4.80
C VAL A 253 -14.24 18.02 6.29
N THR A 254 -12.98 18.17 6.72
CA THR A 254 -12.57 18.14 8.13
C THR A 254 -11.85 19.46 8.45
N ASP A 255 -12.29 20.17 9.49
CA ASP A 255 -11.62 21.37 9.99
C ASP A 255 -10.34 20.97 10.74
N LEU A 256 -9.22 21.68 10.50
CA LEU A 256 -7.93 21.39 11.11
C LEU A 256 -7.56 22.39 12.23
N VAL A 257 -8.31 23.49 12.39
CA VAL A 257 -8.04 24.52 13.40
C VAL A 257 -8.88 24.28 14.67
N ASP A 258 -10.15 23.86 14.52
CA ASP A 258 -11.07 23.68 15.63
C ASP A 258 -11.11 22.28 16.24
N GLY A 259 -10.29 21.33 15.72
CA GLY A 259 -10.11 19.99 16.30
C GLY A 259 -11.37 19.13 16.43
N GLY A 260 -12.40 19.40 15.64
CA GLY A 260 -13.69 18.73 15.71
C GLY A 260 -14.18 18.21 14.35
N ASP A 261 -14.46 16.90 14.32
CA ASP A 261 -15.33 16.31 13.29
C ASP A 261 -16.73 16.95 13.42
N THR A 262 -17.13 17.77 12.43
CA THR A 262 -18.51 18.25 12.29
C THR A 262 -19.24 17.52 11.18
#